data_565979688356bb817b777984e2b39271
#
_entry.id   565979688356bb817b777984e2b39271
#
_cell.length_a   1.000
_cell.length_b   1.000
_cell.length_c   1.000
_cell.angle_alpha   90.00
_cell.angle_beta   90.00
_cell.angle_gamma   90.00
#
_symmetry.space_group_name_H-M   'P 1'
#
loop_
_entity.id
_entity.type
_entity.pdbx_description
1 polymer ?
#
loop_
_entity_poly.entity_id
_entity_poly.type
_entity_poly.pdbx_seq_one_letter_code
_entity_poly.pdbx_strand_id
1 'polypeptide(L)'
;MNAGKLRHRVELQRFIETQNPETGAITREFSSVAKLWAEVVPSSVREFIVAQSEQSEVTGRITLRYRSDITNKDRIVYRGKIYDIIGVLPDPESGIEYLTLAIKEGVSDG
;
A
#
# COMPACT_ATOMS: atom_id res chain seq x y z
N MET A 1 -3.32 19.07 -0.65
CA MET A 1 -4.37 18.10 -1.02
C MET A 1 -5.59 18.29 -0.14
N ASN A 2 -6.75 18.06 -0.69
CA ASN A 2 -8.01 18.25 0.03
C ASN A 2 -8.47 16.93 0.61
N ALA A 3 -8.81 16.91 1.90
CA ALA A 3 -9.30 15.70 2.56
C ALA A 3 -10.57 15.14 1.90
N GLY A 4 -11.34 15.98 1.20
CA GLY A 4 -12.53 15.53 0.49
C GLY A 4 -12.25 14.53 -0.62
N LYS A 5 -11.01 14.38 -1.06
CA LYS A 5 -10.64 13.38 -2.06
C LYS A 5 -10.40 12.00 -1.46
N LEU A 6 -10.31 11.90 -0.13
CA LEU A 6 -10.09 10.62 0.55
C LEU A 6 -11.43 9.93 0.74
N ARG A 7 -11.95 9.34 -0.33
CA ARG A 7 -13.31 8.79 -0.38
C ARG A 7 -13.38 7.27 -0.35
N HIS A 8 -12.26 6.60 -0.47
CA HIS A 8 -12.24 5.15 -0.56
C HIS A 8 -11.72 4.55 0.73
N ARG A 9 -12.37 3.49 1.18
CA ARG A 9 -11.94 2.81 2.39
C ARG A 9 -10.99 1.68 2.01
N VAL A 10 -9.78 1.73 2.54
CA VAL A 10 -8.76 0.70 2.29
C VAL A 10 -8.33 0.10 3.60
N GLU A 11 -7.82 -1.13 3.55
CA GLU A 11 -7.30 -1.81 4.72
C GLU A 11 -5.79 -1.90 4.62
N LEU A 12 -5.12 -1.40 5.64
CA LEU A 12 -3.67 -1.54 5.76
C LEU A 12 -3.36 -2.85 6.47
N GLN A 13 -2.56 -3.68 5.84
CA GLN A 13 -2.15 -4.96 6.41
C GLN A 13 -0.65 -5.00 6.56
N ARG A 14 -0.20 -5.61 7.64
CA ARG A 14 1.22 -5.71 7.97
C ARG A 14 1.63 -7.18 8.01
N PHE A 15 2.79 -7.46 7.44
CA PHE A 15 3.37 -8.79 7.47
C PHE A 15 3.90 -9.08 8.87
N ILE A 16 3.44 -10.18 9.44
CA ILE A 16 3.82 -10.60 10.78
C ILE A 16 4.43 -11.99 10.71
N GLU A 17 5.58 -12.14 11.34
CA GLU A 17 6.24 -13.43 11.46
C GLU A 17 6.27 -13.79 12.93
N THR A 18 5.71 -14.95 13.27
CA THR A 18 5.62 -15.42 14.64
C THR A 18 6.31 -16.78 14.74
N GLN A 19 7.13 -16.94 15.74
CA GLN A 19 7.77 -18.22 16.00
C GLN A 19 7.14 -18.88 17.21
N ASN A 20 6.77 -20.16 17.04
CA ASN A 20 6.24 -20.95 18.13
C ASN A 20 7.41 -21.37 19.04
N PRO A 21 7.44 -20.96 20.32
CA PRO A 21 8.55 -21.27 21.20
C PRO A 21 8.70 -22.75 21.53
N GLU A 22 7.62 -23.54 21.36
CA GLU A 22 7.69 -24.97 21.68
C GLU A 22 8.22 -25.79 20.52
N THR A 23 7.80 -25.48 19.29
CA THR A 23 8.14 -26.28 18.12
C THR A 23 9.19 -25.62 17.24
N GLY A 24 9.45 -24.33 17.41
CA GLY A 24 10.32 -23.57 16.54
C GLY A 24 9.69 -23.22 15.20
N ALA A 25 8.46 -23.64 14.96
CA ALA A 25 7.76 -23.37 13.70
C ALA A 25 7.53 -21.88 13.51
N ILE A 26 7.73 -21.39 12.28
CA ILE A 26 7.53 -19.99 11.95
C ILE A 26 6.24 -19.86 11.17
N THR A 27 5.37 -18.97 11.63
CA THR A 27 4.13 -18.63 10.94
C THR A 27 4.27 -17.23 10.35
N ARG A 28 3.93 -17.09 9.08
CA ARG A 28 3.99 -15.82 8.37
C ARG A 28 2.61 -15.48 7.84
N GLU A 29 2.13 -14.30 8.19
CA GLU A 29 0.81 -13.88 7.73
C GLU A 29 0.68 -12.37 7.73
N PHE A 30 -0.30 -11.86 6.98
CA PHE A 30 -0.64 -10.45 7.03
C PHE A 30 -1.77 -10.25 8.03
N SER A 31 -1.63 -9.22 8.85
CA SER A 31 -2.61 -8.88 9.85
C SER A 31 -3.14 -7.48 9.58
N SER A 32 -4.44 -7.28 9.78
CA SER A 32 -5.05 -5.97 9.61
C SER A 32 -4.55 -5.02 10.69
N VAL A 33 -4.03 -3.87 10.25
CA VAL A 33 -3.55 -2.84 11.16
C VAL A 33 -4.62 -1.77 11.34
N ALA A 34 -5.23 -1.32 10.26
CA ALA A 34 -6.20 -0.24 10.30
C ALA A 34 -7.00 -0.18 9.01
N LYS A 35 -8.18 0.40 9.09
CA LYS A 35 -8.95 0.77 7.92
C LYS A 35 -8.84 2.27 7.75
N LEU A 36 -8.47 2.72 6.58
CA LEU A 36 -8.12 4.11 6.33
C LEU A 36 -8.92 4.65 5.16
N TRP A 37 -9.20 5.95 5.20
CA TRP A 37 -9.77 6.65 4.06
C TRP A 37 -8.63 7.07 3.14
N ALA A 38 -8.81 6.87 1.85
CA ALA A 38 -7.77 7.11 0.87
C ALA A 38 -8.35 7.56 -0.47
N GLU A 39 -7.49 8.18 -1.27
CA GLU A 39 -7.76 8.43 -2.67
C GLU A 39 -7.03 7.36 -3.47
N VAL A 40 -7.76 6.59 -4.27
CA VAL A 40 -7.19 5.51 -5.08
C VAL A 40 -7.25 5.95 -6.52
N VAL A 41 -6.07 6.09 -7.14
CA VAL A 41 -5.95 6.56 -8.51
C VAL A 41 -5.20 5.50 -9.31
N PRO A 42 -5.86 4.84 -10.26
CA PRO A 42 -5.16 3.88 -11.12
C PRO A 42 -4.22 4.62 -12.07
N SER A 43 -3.15 3.94 -12.47
CA SER A 43 -2.22 4.51 -13.43
C SER A 43 -2.92 4.70 -14.78
N SER A 44 -2.57 5.78 -15.47
CA SER A 44 -3.02 5.96 -16.85
C SER A 44 -2.29 4.95 -17.75
N VAL A 45 -2.83 4.75 -18.94
CA VAL A 45 -2.20 3.85 -19.92
C VAL A 45 -0.77 4.32 -20.19
N ARG A 46 -0.57 5.63 -20.31
CA ARG A 46 0.76 6.19 -20.55
C ARG A 46 1.72 5.88 -19.41
N GLU A 47 1.29 6.09 -18.18
CA GLU A 47 2.12 5.79 -17.02
C GLU A 47 2.46 4.31 -16.95
N PHE A 48 1.50 3.47 -17.29
CA PHE A 48 1.70 2.02 -17.29
C PHE A 48 2.77 1.61 -18.31
N ILE A 49 2.72 2.19 -19.52
CA ILE A 49 3.70 1.89 -20.55
C ILE A 49 5.11 2.33 -20.13
N VAL A 50 5.22 3.52 -19.56
CA VAL A 50 6.50 4.02 -19.07
C VAL A 50 7.05 3.14 -17.96
N ALA A 51 6.18 2.74 -17.02
CA ALA A 51 6.59 1.89 -15.92
C ALA A 51 7.10 0.54 -16.42
N GLN A 52 6.43 -0.03 -17.41
CA GLN A 52 6.89 -1.31 -17.97
C GLN A 52 8.24 -1.19 -18.66
N SER A 53 8.47 -0.10 -19.37
CA SER A 53 9.74 0.08 -20.05
C SER A 53 10.89 0.25 -19.06
N GLU A 54 10.60 0.68 -17.86
CA GLU A 54 11.59 0.81 -16.81
C GLU A 54 11.61 -0.43 -15.90
N GLN A 55 10.86 -1.46 -16.26
CA GLN A 55 10.70 -2.69 -15.47
C GLN A 55 10.03 -2.44 -14.12
N SER A 56 9.29 -1.36 -14.04
CA SER A 56 8.49 -1.03 -12.87
C SER A 56 7.04 -1.40 -13.18
N GLU A 57 6.34 -1.99 -12.22
CA GLU A 57 4.97 -2.46 -12.45
C GLU A 57 3.96 -1.67 -11.63
N VAL A 58 4.13 -0.36 -11.59
CA VAL A 58 3.20 0.51 -10.87
C VAL A 58 1.84 0.46 -11.54
N THR A 59 0.81 0.05 -10.80
CA THR A 59 -0.55 0.01 -11.31
C THR A 59 -1.39 1.18 -10.83
N GLY A 60 -0.90 1.94 -9.86
CA GLY A 60 -1.65 3.10 -9.39
C GLY A 60 -0.99 3.77 -8.21
N ARG A 61 -1.74 4.71 -7.64
CA ARG A 61 -1.31 5.46 -6.47
C ARG A 61 -2.43 5.48 -5.45
N ILE A 62 -2.07 5.42 -4.18
CA ILE A 62 -3.01 5.60 -3.08
C ILE A 62 -2.50 6.72 -2.21
N THR A 63 -3.33 7.73 -2.02
CA THR A 63 -3.00 8.85 -1.14
C THR A 63 -3.87 8.75 0.10
N LEU A 64 -3.24 8.88 1.26
CA LEU A 64 -3.95 8.83 2.53
C LEU A 64 -3.30 9.79 3.52
N ARG A 65 -3.89 9.91 4.70
CA ARG A 65 -3.31 10.75 5.73
C ARG A 65 -2.00 10.16 6.22
N TYR A 66 -1.09 11.03 6.58
CA TYR A 66 0.25 10.64 7.01
C TYR A 66 0.20 9.61 8.15
N ARG A 67 1.02 8.58 8.00
CA ARG A 67 1.30 7.61 9.06
C ARG A 67 2.78 7.30 9.00
N SER A 68 3.44 7.33 10.15
CA SER A 68 4.87 7.07 10.19
C SER A 68 5.23 5.59 10.14
N ASP A 69 4.23 4.72 10.27
CA ASP A 69 4.45 3.28 10.37
C ASP A 69 4.25 2.51 9.06
N ILE A 70 3.93 3.18 7.97
CA ILE A 70 3.72 2.51 6.68
C ILE A 70 5.05 2.34 5.97
N THR A 71 5.32 1.12 5.52
CA THR A 71 6.55 0.80 4.79
C THR A 71 6.22 -0.02 3.55
N ASN A 72 7.24 -0.25 2.71
CA ASN A 72 7.06 -1.09 1.51
C ASN A 72 6.90 -2.58 1.84
N LYS A 73 6.93 -2.95 3.10
CA LYS A 73 6.64 -4.32 3.52
C LYS A 73 5.16 -4.52 3.86
N ASP A 74 4.42 -3.44 3.97
CA ASP A 74 2.98 -3.49 4.20
C ASP A 74 2.26 -3.65 2.87
N ARG A 75 0.97 -3.94 2.94
CA ARG A 75 0.14 -4.01 1.73
C ARG A 75 -1.22 -3.37 1.99
N ILE A 76 -1.90 -3.03 0.91
CA ILE A 76 -3.24 -2.44 0.98
C ILE A 76 -4.22 -3.40 0.34
N VAL A 77 -5.37 -3.58 0.99
CA VAL A 77 -6.48 -4.32 0.41
C VAL A 77 -7.61 -3.35 0.12
N TYR A 78 -8.08 -3.35 -1.12
CA TYR A 78 -9.13 -2.45 -1.57
C TYR A 78 -10.05 -3.20 -2.51
N ARG A 79 -11.33 -3.25 -2.16
CA ARG A 79 -12.37 -3.94 -2.95
C ARG A 79 -12.01 -5.38 -3.29
N GLY A 80 -11.43 -6.08 -2.33
CA GLY A 80 -11.06 -7.48 -2.51
C GLY A 80 -9.77 -7.71 -3.28
N LYS A 81 -9.10 -6.64 -3.71
CA LYS A 81 -7.82 -6.76 -4.40
C LYS A 81 -6.68 -6.38 -3.46
N ILE A 82 -5.56 -7.06 -3.64
CA ILE A 82 -4.38 -6.82 -2.82
C ILE A 82 -3.38 -6.02 -3.64
N TYR A 83 -2.84 -4.97 -3.02
CA TYR A 83 -1.85 -4.10 -3.65
C TYR A 83 -0.60 -4.05 -2.79
N ASP A 84 0.53 -4.37 -3.39
CA ASP A 84 1.81 -4.23 -2.71
C ASP A 84 2.24 -2.77 -2.76
N ILE A 85 2.82 -2.30 -1.68
CA ILE A 85 3.37 -0.95 -1.61
C ILE A 85 4.81 -1.01 -2.10
N ILE A 86 5.10 -0.35 -3.21
CA ILE A 86 6.44 -0.35 -3.77
C ILE A 86 7.19 0.95 -3.50
N GLY A 87 6.51 1.95 -3.00
CA GLY A 87 7.15 3.20 -2.61
C GLY A 87 6.25 4.00 -1.70
N VAL A 88 6.85 4.73 -0.78
CA VAL A 88 6.14 5.59 0.15
C VAL A 88 6.72 6.98 -0.01
N LEU A 89 5.90 7.93 -0.45
CA LEU A 89 6.33 9.29 -0.73
C LEU A 89 5.60 10.24 0.19
N PRO A 90 6.32 11.00 1.01
CA PRO A 90 5.68 12.00 1.84
C PRO A 90 5.12 13.15 1.01
N ASP A 91 4.22 13.90 1.61
CA ASP A 91 3.63 15.09 1.01
C ASP A 91 4.74 16.07 0.62
N PRO A 92 4.82 16.49 -0.65
CA PRO A 92 5.89 17.39 -1.07
C PRO A 92 5.86 18.78 -0.42
N GLU A 93 4.73 19.18 0.13
CA GLU A 93 4.63 20.50 0.76
C GLU A 93 5.05 20.46 2.22
N SER A 94 4.44 19.59 3.01
CA SER A 94 4.69 19.55 4.45
C SER A 94 5.50 18.34 4.88
N GLY A 95 5.39 17.26 4.14
CA GLY A 95 6.01 15.98 4.48
C GLY A 95 5.30 15.22 5.60
N ILE A 96 4.27 15.79 6.19
CA ILE A 96 3.62 15.20 7.36
C ILE A 96 2.09 15.20 7.30
N GLU A 97 1.47 15.70 6.24
CA GLU A 97 0.01 15.69 6.14
C GLU A 97 -0.52 14.46 5.42
N TYR A 98 0.11 14.08 4.34
CA TYR A 98 -0.34 13.00 3.49
C TYR A 98 0.82 12.12 3.07
N LEU A 99 0.50 10.89 2.70
CA LEU A 99 1.44 9.97 2.06
C LEU A 99 0.85 9.55 0.73
N THR A 100 1.70 9.43 -0.28
CA THR A 100 1.34 8.82 -1.55
C THR A 100 2.08 7.51 -1.65
N LEU A 101 1.32 6.43 -1.84
CA LEU A 101 1.87 5.09 -1.96
C LEU A 101 1.85 4.70 -3.42
N ALA A 102 3.01 4.38 -3.98
CA ALA A 102 3.06 3.75 -5.29
C ALA A 102 2.74 2.28 -5.09
N ILE A 103 1.75 1.79 -5.81
CA ILE A 103 1.24 0.45 -5.60
C ILE A 103 1.32 -0.39 -6.86
N LYS A 104 1.38 -1.69 -6.65
CA LYS A 104 1.37 -2.70 -7.68
C LYS A 104 0.33 -3.73 -7.29
N GLU A 105 -0.55 -4.12 -8.22
CA GLU A 105 -1.52 -5.17 -7.93
C GLU A 105 -0.76 -6.45 -7.65
N GLY A 106 -0.93 -6.95 -6.44
CA GLY A 106 -0.20 -8.12 -5.99
C GLY A 106 -0.84 -9.42 -6.44
N VAL A 107 -0.02 -10.47 -6.44
CA VAL A 107 -0.54 -11.79 -6.64
C VAL A 107 -1.11 -12.22 -5.30
N SER A 108 -2.39 -12.49 -5.33
CA SER A 108 -3.04 -12.86 -4.13
C SER A 108 -2.76 -14.30 -3.83
N ASP A 109 -1.72 -14.60 -3.18
CA ASP A 109 -1.58 -15.90 -2.75
C ASP A 109 -1.64 -15.90 -1.32
N GLY A 110 -2.68 -16.03 -0.99
CA GLY A 110 -3.04 -16.23 0.34
C GLY A 110 -2.19 -15.54 1.29
#